data_6b583ae3603277d049e19ffe2430d066
#
_entry.id   6b583ae3603277d049e19ffe2430d066
#
_cell.length_a   1.000
_cell.length_b   1.000
_cell.length_c   1.000
_cell.angle_alpha   90.00
_cell.angle_beta   90.00
_cell.angle_gamma   90.00
#
_symmetry.space_group_name_H-M   'P 1'
#
loop_
_entity.id
_entity.type
_entity.pdbx_description
1 polymer ?
#
loop_
_entity_poly.entity_id
_entity_poly.type
_entity_poly.pdbx_seq_one_letter_code
_entity_poly.pdbx_strand_id
1 'polypeptide(L)'
;MLAEADLPASPGGPGASADPRARSVDGRWRVARLVPLDPFHYVRVAMMIGYGLSYVWWTRNRGLVTDRISVAAALGMFLLCANLGRPWRRWAQLAVDAALYCLMWFGYEMTRGVADRLGMPLQVHAMLNIDRVLFLGADPVVWLQQRLYERGHVHWYDQVLSLTYYTHFWLPVVALGVLWAMRRYQWKRFMKRFATLLAIACTMFVLLPTAPPWMVASRKYPYQLLPPLDRHTGEGLKSLGFYGFYHDWNNALDWANGVAAMPSLHAGFALFVPAFFLPMVKPWWGKALLMLFPLTMLTALVYFAEHWVIDGLVGWALVGTSFLVWNRIERRQRDRRAQQARRALGG
;
A
#
# COMPACT_ATOMS: atom_id res chain seq x y z
N MET A 1 -49.88 -64.39 -0.01
CA MET A 1 -49.36 -65.35 0.97
C MET A 1 -47.86 -65.15 1.08
N LEU A 2 -47.37 -64.78 2.29
CA LEU A 2 -46.01 -64.84 2.81
C LEU A 2 -45.02 -63.82 2.22
N ALA A 3 -44.29 -63.07 2.95
CA ALA A 3 -44.19 -62.66 4.37
C ALA A 3 -43.18 -61.51 4.39
N GLU A 4 -43.51 -60.46 5.08
CA GLU A 4 -42.53 -59.41 5.47
C GLU A 4 -41.48 -60.04 6.39
N ALA A 5 -40.21 -59.71 6.11
CA ALA A 5 -39.13 -59.99 7.04
C ALA A 5 -38.57 -58.64 7.49
N ASP A 6 -38.83 -58.33 8.76
CA ASP A 6 -38.27 -57.21 9.52
C ASP A 6 -36.73 -57.23 9.54
N LEU A 7 -36.13 -56.12 9.18
CA LEU A 7 -34.71 -55.81 9.51
C LEU A 7 -34.68 -54.80 10.66
N PRO A 8 -33.84 -55.01 11.68
CA PRO A 8 -33.80 -54.19 12.84
C PRO A 8 -33.14 -52.85 12.55
N ALA A 9 -33.72 -51.80 13.16
CA ALA A 9 -33.19 -50.45 13.20
C ALA A 9 -31.77 -50.40 13.85
N SER A 10 -30.81 -49.84 13.17
CA SER A 10 -29.51 -49.55 13.76
C SER A 10 -29.60 -48.38 14.75
N PRO A 11 -28.92 -48.42 15.91
CA PRO A 11 -28.97 -47.36 16.89
C PRO A 11 -28.25 -46.11 16.41
N GLY A 12 -28.93 -44.98 16.57
CA GLY A 12 -28.33 -43.66 16.28
C GLY A 12 -27.07 -43.40 17.07
N GLY A 13 -25.98 -43.17 16.35
CA GLY A 13 -24.75 -42.67 16.93
C GLY A 13 -24.88 -41.19 17.30
N PRO A 14 -24.22 -40.74 18.37
CA PRO A 14 -24.31 -39.37 18.85
C PRO A 14 -23.78 -38.36 17.84
N GLY A 15 -24.52 -37.27 17.69
CA GLY A 15 -24.29 -36.21 16.73
C GLY A 15 -22.85 -35.76 16.65
N ALA A 16 -22.28 -35.92 15.47
CA ALA A 16 -21.05 -35.24 15.09
C ALA A 16 -21.32 -33.73 15.13
N SER A 17 -20.86 -33.07 16.17
CA SER A 17 -20.79 -31.61 16.23
C SER A 17 -19.98 -31.14 15.02
N ALA A 18 -20.66 -30.52 14.05
CA ALA A 18 -20.01 -29.93 12.90
C ALA A 18 -18.96 -28.90 13.39
N ASP A 19 -17.68 -29.25 13.24
CA ASP A 19 -16.57 -28.33 13.55
C ASP A 19 -16.76 -27.03 12.77
N PRO A 20 -16.98 -25.88 13.44
CA PRO A 20 -17.11 -24.59 12.75
C PRO A 20 -15.83 -24.18 12.02
N ARG A 21 -14.77 -24.99 12.09
CA ARG A 21 -13.46 -24.76 11.46
C ARG A 21 -13.24 -25.48 10.14
N ALA A 22 -14.23 -26.19 9.60
CA ALA A 22 -14.15 -26.76 8.26
C ALA A 22 -14.07 -25.60 7.23
N ARG A 23 -12.85 -25.21 6.92
CA ARG A 23 -12.54 -24.15 5.96
C ARG A 23 -12.73 -24.69 4.56
N SER A 24 -13.63 -24.10 3.78
CA SER A 24 -13.71 -24.36 2.34
C SER A 24 -12.33 -24.07 1.69
N VAL A 25 -11.84 -25.03 0.94
CA VAL A 25 -10.55 -25.01 0.21
C VAL A 25 -10.53 -23.96 -0.90
N ASP A 26 -11.68 -23.40 -1.26
CA ASP A 26 -11.87 -22.61 -2.50
C ASP A 26 -11.51 -21.12 -2.40
N GLY A 27 -11.09 -20.60 -1.28
CA GLY A 27 -10.71 -19.18 -1.18
C GLY A 27 -11.81 -18.18 -1.59
N ARG A 28 -13.01 -18.64 -1.91
CA ARG A 28 -14.15 -17.80 -2.26
C ARG A 28 -14.64 -17.06 -1.03
N TRP A 29 -14.84 -15.79 -1.18
CA TRP A 29 -15.46 -14.96 -0.17
C TRP A 29 -16.90 -15.44 0.03
N ARG A 30 -17.15 -16.31 1.00
CA ARG A 30 -18.52 -16.48 1.47
C ARG A 30 -18.95 -15.16 2.06
N VAL A 31 -20.05 -14.61 1.55
CA VAL A 31 -20.77 -13.54 2.25
C VAL A 31 -20.93 -14.04 3.68
N ALA A 32 -20.28 -13.37 4.63
CA ALA A 32 -20.32 -13.80 6.01
C ALA A 32 -21.77 -13.91 6.41
N ARG A 33 -22.21 -15.10 6.87
CA ARG A 33 -23.46 -15.21 7.60
C ARG A 33 -23.43 -14.10 8.65
N LEU A 34 -24.51 -13.35 8.78
CA LEU A 34 -24.64 -12.30 9.75
C LEU A 34 -24.31 -12.91 11.13
N VAL A 35 -23.05 -12.84 11.51
CA VAL A 35 -22.63 -13.14 12.88
C VAL A 35 -23.36 -12.11 13.72
N PRO A 36 -24.05 -12.51 14.80
CA PRO A 36 -24.68 -11.55 15.69
C PRO A 36 -23.68 -10.43 15.98
N LEU A 37 -24.05 -9.20 15.65
CA LEU A 37 -23.20 -8.04 15.89
C LEU A 37 -22.98 -7.95 17.38
N ASP A 38 -21.73 -7.95 17.82
CA ASP A 38 -21.49 -7.72 19.26
C ASP A 38 -21.97 -6.31 19.62
N PRO A 39 -22.35 -6.08 20.89
CA PRO A 39 -22.97 -4.82 21.33
C PRO A 39 -22.15 -3.58 20.99
N PHE A 40 -20.84 -3.73 20.86
CA PHE A 40 -19.92 -2.62 20.52
C PHE A 40 -19.71 -2.43 19.01
N HIS A 41 -20.37 -3.20 18.14
CA HIS A 41 -20.11 -3.10 16.69
C HIS A 41 -20.39 -1.70 16.15
N TYR A 42 -21.57 -1.17 16.40
CA TYR A 42 -21.95 0.16 15.92
C TYR A 42 -21.13 1.27 16.57
N VAL A 43 -20.82 1.12 17.84
CA VAL A 43 -19.96 2.08 18.58
C VAL A 43 -18.58 2.14 17.93
N ARG A 44 -17.98 1.00 17.62
CA ARG A 44 -16.68 0.97 16.92
C ARG A 44 -16.73 1.62 15.54
N VAL A 45 -17.77 1.30 14.75
CA VAL A 45 -17.93 1.88 13.42
C VAL A 45 -18.10 3.40 13.52
N ALA A 46 -18.96 3.86 14.42
CA ALA A 46 -19.17 5.29 14.65
C ALA A 46 -17.87 6.00 15.09
N MET A 47 -17.13 5.39 16.02
CA MET A 47 -15.84 5.94 16.48
C MET A 47 -14.78 5.97 15.37
N MET A 48 -14.69 4.93 14.54
CA MET A 48 -13.75 4.90 13.39
C MET A 48 -14.11 5.96 12.34
N ILE A 49 -15.41 6.15 12.06
CA ILE A 49 -15.88 7.20 11.15
C ILE A 49 -15.60 8.57 11.75
N GLY A 50 -16.00 8.81 12.99
CA GLY A 50 -15.78 10.07 13.71
C GLY A 50 -14.30 10.43 13.77
N TYR A 51 -13.45 9.45 14.07
CA TYR A 51 -12.00 9.64 14.05
C TYR A 51 -11.47 9.98 12.65
N GLY A 52 -11.93 9.27 11.62
CA GLY A 52 -11.54 9.56 10.24
C GLY A 52 -11.92 10.97 9.81
N LEU A 53 -13.14 11.42 10.10
CA LEU A 53 -13.60 12.79 9.82
C LEU A 53 -12.80 13.84 10.60
N SER A 54 -12.51 13.58 11.88
CA SER A 54 -11.69 14.46 12.72
C SER A 54 -10.25 14.57 12.17
N TYR A 55 -9.70 13.46 11.68
CA TYR A 55 -8.36 13.46 11.08
C TYR A 55 -8.32 14.25 9.76
N VAL A 56 -9.32 14.12 8.90
CA VAL A 56 -9.44 14.92 7.67
C VAL A 56 -9.58 16.40 8.01
N TRP A 57 -10.43 16.75 8.98
CA TRP A 57 -10.57 18.13 9.45
C TRP A 57 -9.26 18.69 10.00
N TRP A 58 -8.53 17.90 10.82
CA TRP A 58 -7.22 18.27 11.35
C TRP A 58 -6.24 18.54 10.21
N THR A 59 -6.10 17.59 9.26
CA THR A 59 -5.19 17.68 8.12
C THR A 59 -5.46 18.91 7.26
N ARG A 60 -6.75 19.25 7.09
CA ARG A 60 -7.13 20.44 6.32
C ARG A 60 -6.69 21.74 7.00
N ASN A 61 -6.80 21.83 8.34
CA ASN A 61 -6.61 23.09 9.08
C ASN A 61 -5.22 23.24 9.69
N ARG A 62 -4.58 22.13 10.06
CA ARG A 62 -3.31 22.11 10.80
C ARG A 62 -2.14 21.46 10.04
N GLY A 63 -2.41 20.92 8.85
CA GLY A 63 -1.41 20.23 8.06
C GLY A 63 -1.41 18.71 8.25
N LEU A 64 -0.69 18.01 7.37
CA LEU A 64 -0.52 16.56 7.46
C LEU A 64 0.44 16.25 8.62
N VAL A 65 0.05 15.27 9.41
CA VAL A 65 0.95 14.70 10.40
C VAL A 65 2.04 13.90 9.68
N THR A 66 3.24 14.47 9.61
CA THR A 66 4.39 13.85 8.93
C THR A 66 5.43 13.30 9.91
N ASP A 67 5.42 13.78 11.15
CA ASP A 67 6.33 13.29 12.17
C ASP A 67 5.93 11.88 12.65
N ARG A 68 6.95 11.09 12.97
CA ARG A 68 6.81 9.64 13.27
C ARG A 68 5.94 9.37 14.48
N ILE A 69 6.01 10.20 15.49
CA ILE A 69 5.28 10.02 16.75
C ILE A 69 3.81 10.29 16.52
N SER A 70 3.48 11.38 15.85
CA SER A 70 2.11 11.77 15.57
C SER A 70 1.42 10.80 14.61
N VAL A 71 2.13 10.28 13.59
CA VAL A 71 1.61 9.21 12.70
C VAL A 71 1.34 7.93 13.50
N ALA A 72 2.27 7.51 14.36
CA ALA A 72 2.08 6.35 15.21
C ALA A 72 0.91 6.54 16.19
N ALA A 73 0.77 7.74 16.76
CA ALA A 73 -0.35 8.09 17.64
C ALA A 73 -1.69 8.09 16.90
N ALA A 74 -1.73 8.65 15.69
CA ALA A 74 -2.93 8.65 14.84
C ALA A 74 -3.36 7.23 14.48
N LEU A 75 -2.43 6.38 14.04
CA LEU A 75 -2.70 4.97 13.78
C LEU A 75 -3.12 4.23 15.05
N GLY A 76 -2.42 4.47 16.16
CA GLY A 76 -2.76 3.90 17.47
C GLY A 76 -4.19 4.23 17.88
N MET A 77 -4.60 5.48 17.80
CA MET A 77 -5.96 5.92 18.12
C MET A 77 -7.02 5.22 17.25
N PHE A 78 -6.79 5.12 15.94
CA PHE A 78 -7.69 4.37 15.04
C PHE A 78 -7.84 2.91 15.49
N LEU A 79 -6.73 2.26 15.83
CA LEU A 79 -6.74 0.86 16.25
C LEU A 79 -7.34 0.66 17.64
N LEU A 80 -7.22 1.65 18.54
CA LEU A 80 -7.93 1.68 19.82
C LEU A 80 -9.45 1.71 19.61
N CYS A 81 -9.94 2.61 18.74
CA CYS A 81 -11.35 2.67 18.36
C CYS A 81 -11.84 1.34 17.79
N ALA A 82 -11.06 0.70 16.92
CA ALA A 82 -11.40 -0.58 16.30
C ALA A 82 -11.43 -1.77 17.28
N ASN A 83 -10.76 -1.66 18.43
CA ASN A 83 -10.67 -2.73 19.43
C ASN A 83 -11.57 -2.56 20.65
N LEU A 84 -12.32 -1.49 20.73
CA LEU A 84 -13.20 -1.22 21.89
C LEU A 84 -14.12 -2.43 22.17
N GLY A 85 -14.18 -2.89 23.42
CA GLY A 85 -14.99 -4.05 23.86
C GLY A 85 -14.44 -5.41 23.38
N ARG A 86 -13.22 -5.49 22.84
CA ARG A 86 -12.60 -6.76 22.46
C ARG A 86 -11.81 -7.37 23.62
N PRO A 87 -11.65 -8.73 23.67
CA PRO A 87 -10.91 -9.41 24.73
C PRO A 87 -9.42 -9.02 24.70
N TRP A 88 -8.75 -9.08 25.86
CA TRP A 88 -7.35 -8.67 26.05
C TRP A 88 -6.37 -9.35 25.07
N ARG A 89 -6.62 -10.60 24.68
CA ARG A 89 -5.80 -11.34 23.69
C ARG A 89 -5.74 -10.62 22.35
N ARG A 90 -6.82 -9.93 21.96
CA ARG A 90 -6.85 -9.16 20.73
C ARG A 90 -6.03 -7.87 20.85
N TRP A 91 -6.01 -7.26 22.02
CA TRP A 91 -5.15 -6.13 22.34
C TRP A 91 -3.67 -6.52 22.31
N ALA A 92 -3.28 -7.65 22.88
CA ALA A 92 -1.93 -8.19 22.80
C ALA A 92 -1.51 -8.46 21.33
N GLN A 93 -2.40 -9.04 20.53
CA GLN A 93 -2.15 -9.23 19.09
C GLN A 93 -1.96 -7.90 18.37
N LEU A 94 -2.78 -6.89 18.70
CA LEU A 94 -2.62 -5.55 18.12
C LEU A 94 -1.25 -4.96 18.45
N ALA A 95 -0.84 -5.04 19.71
CA ALA A 95 0.46 -4.51 20.14
C ALA A 95 1.62 -5.16 19.39
N VAL A 96 1.62 -6.49 19.25
CA VAL A 96 2.66 -7.22 18.49
C VAL A 96 2.66 -6.83 17.02
N ASP A 97 1.48 -6.77 16.39
CA ASP A 97 1.37 -6.43 14.97
C ASP A 97 1.75 -4.97 14.69
N ALA A 98 1.37 -4.05 15.59
CA ALA A 98 1.77 -2.65 15.52
C ALA A 98 3.29 -2.50 15.72
N ALA A 99 3.88 -3.22 16.67
CA ALA A 99 5.33 -3.20 16.89
C ALA A 99 6.09 -3.70 15.66
N LEU A 100 5.63 -4.79 15.03
CA LEU A 100 6.22 -5.29 13.77
C LEU A 100 6.10 -4.27 12.63
N TYR A 101 4.97 -3.60 12.53
CA TYR A 101 4.79 -2.54 11.53
C TYR A 101 5.73 -1.34 11.79
N CYS A 102 5.80 -0.88 13.04
CA CYS A 102 6.68 0.21 13.43
C CYS A 102 8.16 -0.14 13.20
N LEU A 103 8.59 -1.38 13.52
CA LEU A 103 9.94 -1.86 13.26
C LEU A 103 10.27 -1.85 11.76
N MET A 104 9.35 -2.31 10.94
CA MET A 104 9.50 -2.32 9.49
C MET A 104 9.57 -0.90 8.93
N TRP A 105 8.71 0.01 9.41
CA TRP A 105 8.74 1.41 9.00
C TRP A 105 10.01 2.13 9.48
N PHE A 106 10.43 1.90 10.71
CA PHE A 106 11.68 2.42 11.22
C PHE A 106 12.89 1.95 10.38
N GLY A 107 12.93 0.66 10.03
CA GLY A 107 13.96 0.12 9.13
C GLY A 107 13.96 0.81 7.76
N TYR A 108 12.78 1.06 7.20
CA TYR A 108 12.63 1.81 5.95
C TYR A 108 13.19 3.25 6.07
N GLU A 109 12.82 3.98 7.11
CA GLU A 109 13.30 5.35 7.32
C GLU A 109 14.81 5.41 7.59
N MET A 110 15.34 4.47 8.39
CA MET A 110 16.78 4.37 8.61
C MET A 110 17.54 4.11 7.31
N THR A 111 17.05 3.20 6.49
CA THR A 111 17.67 2.86 5.21
C THR A 111 17.68 4.06 4.27
N ARG A 112 16.59 4.82 4.19
CA ARG A 112 16.55 6.06 3.41
C ARG A 112 17.55 7.10 3.94
N GLY A 113 17.64 7.25 5.26
CA GLY A 113 18.51 8.24 5.88
C GLY A 113 20.01 7.96 5.73
N VAL A 114 20.42 6.74 5.37
CA VAL A 114 21.82 6.35 5.19
C VAL A 114 22.21 6.04 3.73
N ALA A 115 21.26 5.96 2.82
CA ALA A 115 21.49 5.54 1.43
C ALA A 115 22.55 6.40 0.71
N ASP A 116 22.59 7.71 0.99
CA ASP A 116 23.54 8.67 0.42
C ASP A 116 24.92 8.66 1.14
N ARG A 117 25.03 8.00 2.30
CA ARG A 117 26.23 7.99 3.15
C ARG A 117 27.06 6.72 3.04
N LEU A 118 26.57 5.70 2.37
CA LEU A 118 27.22 4.40 2.24
C LEU A 118 28.26 4.35 1.11
N GLY A 119 28.51 5.45 0.44
CA GLY A 119 29.56 5.58 -0.58
C GLY A 119 29.27 4.94 -1.93
N MET A 120 28.03 4.48 -2.16
CA MET A 120 27.63 4.03 -3.49
C MET A 120 27.48 5.21 -4.46
N PRO A 121 27.91 5.06 -5.73
CA PRO A 121 27.86 6.17 -6.69
C PRO A 121 26.42 6.55 -7.01
N LEU A 122 26.12 7.85 -6.91
CA LEU A 122 24.82 8.38 -7.25
C LEU A 122 24.54 8.21 -8.76
N GLN A 123 23.46 7.57 -9.07
CA GLN A 123 23.00 7.38 -10.46
C GLN A 123 22.28 8.65 -10.94
N VAL A 124 22.96 9.42 -11.79
CA VAL A 124 22.44 10.67 -12.35
C VAL A 124 22.01 10.49 -13.80
N HIS A 125 22.86 9.86 -14.62
CA HIS A 125 22.62 9.71 -16.06
C HIS A 125 21.82 8.47 -16.40
N ALA A 126 21.91 7.39 -15.61
CA ALA A 126 21.37 6.08 -15.98
C ALA A 126 19.85 6.12 -16.19
N MET A 127 19.10 6.73 -15.27
CA MET A 127 17.63 6.77 -15.35
C MET A 127 17.14 7.67 -16.48
N LEU A 128 17.78 8.83 -16.67
CA LEU A 128 17.52 9.73 -17.78
C LEU A 128 17.72 9.02 -19.13
N ASN A 129 18.84 8.29 -19.28
CA ASN A 129 19.12 7.58 -20.52
C ASN A 129 18.14 6.43 -20.78
N ILE A 130 17.73 5.71 -19.73
CA ILE A 130 16.72 4.64 -19.85
C ILE A 130 15.38 5.24 -20.30
N ASP A 131 14.93 6.32 -19.67
CA ASP A 131 13.67 6.97 -20.05
C ASP A 131 13.74 7.48 -21.50
N ARG A 132 14.87 8.08 -21.93
CA ARG A 132 15.07 8.47 -23.33
C ARG A 132 14.99 7.30 -24.31
N VAL A 133 15.56 6.15 -23.96
CA VAL A 133 15.43 4.94 -24.78
C VAL A 133 13.98 4.47 -24.85
N LEU A 134 13.26 4.46 -23.73
CA LEU A 134 11.86 4.05 -23.67
C LEU A 134 10.95 4.99 -24.49
N PHE A 135 11.30 6.27 -24.57
CA PHE A 135 10.49 7.31 -25.24
C PHE A 135 11.14 7.86 -26.51
N LEU A 136 11.98 7.04 -27.17
CA LEU A 136 12.58 7.35 -28.49
C LEU A 136 13.33 8.69 -28.54
N GLY A 137 14.06 9.02 -27.48
CA GLY A 137 14.84 10.23 -27.32
C GLY A 137 14.12 11.38 -26.63
N ALA A 138 12.83 11.27 -26.35
CA ALA A 138 12.09 12.29 -25.61
C ALA A 138 12.31 12.14 -24.08
N ASP A 139 12.26 13.27 -23.39
CA ASP A 139 12.24 13.35 -21.92
C ASP A 139 10.79 13.48 -21.42
N PRO A 140 10.15 12.43 -20.90
CA PRO A 140 8.73 12.46 -20.55
C PRO A 140 8.37 13.53 -19.52
N VAL A 141 9.26 13.78 -18.56
CA VAL A 141 9.07 14.80 -17.51
C VAL A 141 9.03 16.20 -18.13
N VAL A 142 9.98 16.50 -19.01
CA VAL A 142 10.04 17.79 -19.71
C VAL A 142 8.82 17.95 -20.62
N TRP A 143 8.48 16.89 -21.37
CA TRP A 143 7.34 16.89 -22.29
C TRP A 143 6.01 17.17 -21.57
N LEU A 144 5.78 16.54 -20.40
CA LEU A 144 4.56 16.75 -19.62
C LEU A 144 4.49 18.18 -19.06
N GLN A 145 5.58 18.66 -18.45
CA GLN A 145 5.58 19.99 -17.87
C GLN A 145 5.43 21.10 -18.91
N GLN A 146 6.11 21.00 -20.05
CA GLN A 146 5.98 21.99 -21.11
C GLN A 146 4.59 22.10 -21.71
N ARG A 147 3.78 21.03 -21.63
CA ARG A 147 2.42 21.00 -22.21
C ARG A 147 1.30 21.20 -21.23
N LEU A 148 1.49 20.80 -20.00
CA LEU A 148 0.42 20.74 -19.01
C LEU A 148 0.61 21.71 -17.85
N TYR A 149 1.86 22.09 -17.52
CA TYR A 149 2.11 22.96 -16.39
C TYR A 149 2.14 24.42 -16.78
N GLU A 150 1.31 25.21 -16.10
CA GLU A 150 1.26 26.66 -16.22
C GLU A 150 1.51 27.29 -14.85
N ARG A 151 2.63 28.01 -14.72
CA ARG A 151 3.02 28.59 -13.45
C ARG A 151 2.01 29.62 -12.96
N GLY A 152 1.51 29.42 -11.74
CA GLY A 152 0.53 30.31 -11.12
C GLY A 152 -0.93 30.01 -11.48
N HIS A 153 -1.17 29.03 -12.34
CA HIS A 153 -2.52 28.55 -12.67
C HIS A 153 -2.65 27.07 -12.30
N VAL A 154 -3.70 26.71 -11.55
CA VAL A 154 -3.96 25.33 -11.12
C VAL A 154 -5.15 24.78 -11.88
N HIS A 155 -4.91 23.79 -12.72
CA HIS A 155 -5.94 23.08 -13.47
C HIS A 155 -6.57 21.96 -12.65
N TRP A 156 -7.71 21.44 -13.09
CA TRP A 156 -8.38 20.32 -12.42
C TRP A 156 -7.53 19.04 -12.34
N TYR A 157 -6.70 18.79 -13.34
CA TYR A 157 -5.81 17.64 -13.33
C TYR A 157 -4.67 17.78 -12.31
N ASP A 158 -4.18 18.99 -12.01
CA ASP A 158 -3.23 19.23 -10.92
C ASP A 158 -3.82 18.81 -9.58
N GLN A 159 -5.12 19.11 -9.37
CA GLN A 159 -5.83 18.69 -8.16
C GLN A 159 -5.94 17.16 -8.07
N VAL A 160 -6.34 16.50 -9.17
CA VAL A 160 -6.45 15.03 -9.23
C VAL A 160 -5.10 14.34 -9.03
N LEU A 161 -4.06 14.84 -9.72
CA LEU A 161 -2.71 14.29 -9.62
C LEU A 161 -2.12 14.50 -8.21
N SER A 162 -2.32 15.69 -7.62
CA SER A 162 -1.90 15.96 -6.24
C SER A 162 -2.62 15.04 -5.25
N LEU A 163 -3.95 14.93 -5.31
CA LEU A 163 -4.71 14.00 -4.47
C LEU A 163 -4.21 12.56 -4.61
N THR A 164 -3.97 12.12 -5.85
CA THR A 164 -3.45 10.78 -6.12
C THR A 164 -2.07 10.59 -5.51
N TYR A 165 -1.15 11.54 -5.70
CA TYR A 165 0.19 11.51 -5.14
C TYR A 165 0.18 11.31 -3.62
N TYR A 166 -0.67 12.05 -2.92
CA TYR A 166 -0.74 11.98 -1.46
C TYR A 166 -1.39 10.73 -0.90
N THR A 167 -2.07 9.93 -1.71
CA THR A 167 -2.57 8.62 -1.28
C THR A 167 -1.45 7.69 -0.83
N HIS A 168 -0.22 7.89 -1.32
CA HIS A 168 0.95 7.13 -0.92
C HIS A 168 1.11 7.05 0.61
N PHE A 169 0.88 8.15 1.31
CA PHE A 169 1.15 8.25 2.75
C PHE A 169 0.11 7.53 3.62
N TRP A 170 -1.11 7.40 3.15
CA TRP A 170 -2.19 6.86 3.99
C TRP A 170 -2.87 5.60 3.41
N LEU A 171 -2.86 5.39 2.10
CA LEU A 171 -3.58 4.28 1.49
C LEU A 171 -3.12 2.90 1.97
N PRO A 172 -1.80 2.57 2.02
CA PRO A 172 -1.35 1.28 2.54
C PRO A 172 -1.69 1.09 4.02
N VAL A 173 -1.60 2.18 4.80
CA VAL A 173 -1.87 2.18 6.24
C VAL A 173 -3.35 1.94 6.51
N VAL A 174 -4.23 2.63 5.78
CA VAL A 174 -5.69 2.41 5.86
C VAL A 174 -6.04 0.97 5.45
N ALA A 175 -5.47 0.49 4.34
CA ALA A 175 -5.70 -0.89 3.90
C ALA A 175 -5.26 -1.91 4.98
N LEU A 176 -4.10 -1.70 5.60
CA LEU A 176 -3.61 -2.52 6.71
C LEU A 176 -4.56 -2.47 7.91
N GLY A 177 -4.98 -1.28 8.33
CA GLY A 177 -5.89 -1.10 9.47
C GLY A 177 -7.24 -1.77 9.23
N VAL A 178 -7.86 -1.55 8.08
CA VAL A 178 -9.14 -2.16 7.70
C VAL A 178 -9.03 -3.69 7.64
N LEU A 179 -8.01 -4.22 6.99
CA LEU A 179 -7.78 -5.67 6.91
C LEU A 179 -7.52 -6.26 8.30
N TRP A 180 -6.79 -5.56 9.17
CA TRP A 180 -6.55 -5.99 10.54
C TRP A 180 -7.85 -6.09 11.35
N ALA A 181 -8.70 -5.08 11.23
CA ALA A 181 -9.97 -5.02 11.95
C ALA A 181 -10.98 -6.06 11.45
N MET A 182 -11.07 -6.26 10.12
CA MET A 182 -12.15 -7.02 9.49
C MET A 182 -11.73 -8.41 8.99
N ARG A 183 -10.51 -8.58 8.51
CA ARG A 183 -10.08 -9.75 7.74
C ARG A 183 -8.66 -10.21 8.10
N ARG A 184 -8.47 -10.67 9.33
CA ARG A 184 -7.16 -11.07 9.88
C ARG A 184 -6.33 -11.99 8.99
N TYR A 185 -6.93 -12.94 8.30
CA TYR A 185 -6.23 -13.83 7.37
C TYR A 185 -5.68 -13.04 6.18
N GLN A 186 -6.46 -12.15 5.61
CA GLN A 186 -6.03 -11.32 4.49
C GLN A 186 -4.98 -10.29 4.93
N TRP A 187 -5.10 -9.77 6.14
CA TRP A 187 -4.09 -8.89 6.73
C TRP A 187 -2.70 -9.57 6.76
N LYS A 188 -2.62 -10.84 7.21
CA LYS A 188 -1.36 -11.58 7.22
C LYS A 188 -0.79 -11.78 5.80
N ARG A 189 -1.63 -11.99 4.80
CA ARG A 189 -1.22 -12.13 3.40
C ARG A 189 -0.73 -10.79 2.84
N PHE A 190 -1.44 -9.71 3.13
CA PHE A 190 -1.05 -8.36 2.75
C PHE A 190 0.29 -7.99 3.37
N MET A 191 0.42 -8.15 4.69
CA MET A 191 1.61 -7.78 5.45
C MET A 191 2.88 -8.48 4.97
N LYS A 192 2.81 -9.78 4.70
CA LYS A 192 3.96 -10.54 4.17
C LYS A 192 4.44 -10.00 2.83
N ARG A 193 3.52 -9.73 1.92
CA ARG A 193 3.83 -9.16 0.60
C ARG A 193 4.38 -7.74 0.72
N PHE A 194 3.76 -6.95 1.58
CA PHE A 194 4.18 -5.57 1.84
C PHE A 194 5.58 -5.51 2.45
N ALA A 195 5.87 -6.33 3.45
CA ALA A 195 7.19 -6.43 4.05
C ALA A 195 8.26 -6.88 3.03
N THR A 196 7.93 -7.83 2.15
CA THR A 196 8.85 -8.27 1.08
C THR A 196 9.14 -7.14 0.10
N LEU A 197 8.11 -6.41 -0.33
CA LEU A 197 8.26 -5.23 -1.19
C LEU A 197 9.21 -4.21 -0.56
N LEU A 198 8.96 -3.85 0.71
CA LEU A 198 9.80 -2.89 1.43
C LEU A 198 11.24 -3.39 1.59
N ALA A 199 11.44 -4.65 1.96
CA ALA A 199 12.78 -5.21 2.13
C ALA A 199 13.60 -5.12 0.84
N ILE A 200 13.02 -5.47 -0.30
CA ILE A 200 13.71 -5.37 -1.60
C ILE A 200 13.96 -3.90 -1.95
N ALA A 201 12.98 -3.01 -1.76
CA ALA A 201 13.12 -1.59 -2.04
C ALA A 201 14.21 -0.94 -1.18
N CYS A 202 14.24 -1.23 0.13
CA CYS A 202 15.29 -0.76 1.04
C CYS A 202 16.68 -1.20 0.59
N THR A 203 16.83 -2.47 0.18
CA THR A 203 18.09 -2.97 -0.37
C THR A 203 18.49 -2.19 -1.63
N MET A 204 17.55 -1.89 -2.51
CA MET A 204 17.82 -1.13 -3.73
C MET A 204 18.17 0.33 -3.45
N PHE A 205 17.54 0.99 -2.48
CA PHE A 205 17.91 2.37 -2.11
C PHE A 205 19.38 2.48 -1.67
N VAL A 206 19.88 1.47 -0.96
CA VAL A 206 21.28 1.43 -0.53
C VAL A 206 22.22 1.13 -1.69
N LEU A 207 21.87 0.14 -2.53
CA LEU A 207 22.74 -0.32 -3.60
C LEU A 207 22.72 0.58 -4.83
N LEU A 208 21.66 1.35 -5.03
CA LEU A 208 21.43 2.14 -6.25
C LEU A 208 20.84 3.51 -5.90
N PRO A 209 21.56 4.38 -5.16
CA PRO A 209 21.08 5.73 -4.89
C PRO A 209 20.90 6.47 -6.22
N THR A 210 19.74 7.11 -6.42
CA THR A 210 19.32 7.63 -7.72
C THR A 210 18.81 9.06 -7.56
N ALA A 211 19.31 9.96 -8.42
CA ALA A 211 18.87 11.35 -8.47
C ALA A 211 17.52 11.48 -9.18
N PRO A 212 16.52 12.13 -8.59
CA PRO A 212 15.24 12.39 -9.25
C PRO A 212 15.34 13.49 -10.31
N PRO A 213 14.37 13.61 -11.24
CA PRO A 213 14.39 14.59 -12.32
C PRO A 213 14.55 16.03 -11.85
N TRP A 214 13.88 16.44 -10.77
CA TRP A 214 13.99 17.81 -10.25
C TRP A 214 15.40 18.17 -9.79
N MET A 215 16.16 17.19 -9.26
CA MET A 215 17.55 17.39 -8.83
C MET A 215 18.46 17.55 -10.05
N VAL A 216 18.25 16.75 -11.08
CA VAL A 216 19.03 16.75 -12.31
C VAL A 216 18.79 18.02 -13.13
N ALA A 217 17.60 18.63 -13.02
CA ALA A 217 17.25 19.89 -13.66
C ALA A 217 17.67 21.14 -12.85
N SER A 218 17.89 21.00 -11.56
CA SER A 218 18.11 22.14 -10.66
C SER A 218 19.50 22.74 -10.79
N ARG A 219 19.58 24.08 -10.82
CA ARG A 219 20.84 24.83 -10.78
C ARG A 219 21.58 24.75 -9.44
N LYS A 220 20.93 24.26 -8.40
CA LYS A 220 21.53 24.04 -7.09
C LYS A 220 22.55 22.88 -7.10
N TYR A 221 22.43 21.98 -8.07
CA TYR A 221 23.28 20.80 -8.23
C TYR A 221 24.14 20.90 -9.50
N PRO A 222 25.30 20.23 -9.57
CA PRO A 222 26.25 20.37 -10.66
C PRO A 222 25.82 19.69 -11.98
N TYR A 223 24.62 19.08 -12.02
CA TYR A 223 24.25 18.20 -13.15
C TYR A 223 23.66 18.96 -14.33
N GLN A 224 22.59 19.72 -14.15
CA GLN A 224 21.91 20.57 -15.14
C GLN A 224 21.69 19.88 -16.51
N LEU A 225 21.28 18.61 -16.49
CA LEU A 225 21.09 17.78 -17.69
C LEU A 225 19.74 17.98 -18.37
N LEU A 226 18.82 18.66 -17.71
CA LEU A 226 17.46 18.96 -18.15
C LEU A 226 17.20 20.47 -18.04
N PRO A 227 16.26 21.02 -18.82
CA PRO A 227 15.74 22.36 -18.58
C PRO A 227 15.16 22.46 -17.17
N PRO A 228 15.01 23.70 -16.63
CA PRO A 228 14.41 23.90 -15.31
C PRO A 228 13.03 23.23 -15.21
N LEU A 229 12.82 22.46 -14.14
CA LEU A 229 11.56 21.77 -13.80
C LEU A 229 11.02 22.32 -12.49
N ASP A 230 9.71 22.41 -12.41
CA ASP A 230 9.01 22.86 -11.19
C ASP A 230 8.47 21.67 -10.38
N ARG A 231 8.76 21.67 -9.06
CA ARG A 231 8.14 20.73 -8.11
C ARG A 231 6.88 21.37 -7.57
N HIS A 232 5.74 21.00 -8.10
CA HIS A 232 4.44 21.62 -7.78
C HIS A 232 3.41 20.64 -7.19
N THR A 233 3.87 19.56 -6.58
CA THR A 233 3.03 18.49 -5.98
C THR A 233 1.96 18.99 -5.03
N GLY A 234 2.24 20.07 -4.28
CA GLY A 234 1.33 20.62 -3.28
C GLY A 234 0.30 21.63 -3.80
N GLU A 235 0.51 22.20 -4.99
CA GLU A 235 -0.32 23.31 -5.50
C GLU A 235 -1.79 22.91 -5.71
N GLY A 236 -2.02 21.70 -6.22
CA GLY A 236 -3.37 21.15 -6.38
C GLY A 236 -4.13 21.02 -5.06
N LEU A 237 -3.48 20.57 -3.98
CA LEU A 237 -4.10 20.50 -2.65
C LEU A 237 -4.32 21.88 -2.03
N LYS A 238 -3.38 22.81 -2.24
CA LYS A 238 -3.53 24.19 -1.80
C LYS A 238 -4.79 24.81 -2.41
N SER A 239 -5.02 24.61 -3.71
CA SER A 239 -6.22 25.13 -4.41
C SER A 239 -7.52 24.51 -3.89
N LEU A 240 -7.48 23.31 -3.32
CA LEU A 240 -8.60 22.66 -2.64
C LEU A 240 -8.77 23.07 -1.17
N GLY A 241 -7.98 24.04 -0.69
CA GLY A 241 -8.07 24.57 0.67
C GLY A 241 -7.26 23.83 1.72
N PHE A 242 -6.35 22.93 1.34
CA PHE A 242 -5.45 22.22 2.26
C PHE A 242 -4.16 23.03 2.53
N TYR A 243 -4.30 24.27 3.01
CA TYR A 243 -3.19 25.23 3.18
C TYR A 243 -2.13 24.75 4.18
N GLY A 244 -2.55 24.22 5.34
CA GLY A 244 -1.63 23.72 6.35
C GLY A 244 -0.78 22.59 5.81
N PHE A 245 -1.39 21.68 5.06
CA PHE A 245 -0.70 20.60 4.39
C PHE A 245 0.36 21.09 3.40
N TYR A 246 0.02 22.08 2.57
CA TYR A 246 0.95 22.65 1.59
C TYR A 246 2.19 23.27 2.26
N HIS A 247 2.00 23.98 3.36
CA HIS A 247 3.10 24.57 4.12
C HIS A 247 4.04 23.50 4.72
N ASP A 248 3.47 22.51 5.39
CA ASP A 248 4.26 21.42 6.01
C ASP A 248 4.95 20.55 4.97
N TRP A 249 4.33 20.34 3.82
CA TRP A 249 4.93 19.61 2.71
C TRP A 249 6.19 20.31 2.19
N ASN A 250 6.12 21.61 1.93
CA ASN A 250 7.27 22.35 1.45
C ASN A 250 8.43 22.32 2.46
N ASN A 251 8.12 22.43 3.75
CA ASN A 251 9.13 22.28 4.80
C ASN A 251 9.71 20.86 4.87
N ALA A 252 8.88 19.84 4.66
CA ALA A 252 9.32 18.44 4.67
C ALA A 252 10.20 18.08 3.46
N LEU A 253 10.06 18.77 2.33
CA LEU A 253 10.90 18.57 1.14
C LEU A 253 12.37 18.89 1.41
N ASP A 254 12.66 19.84 2.30
CA ASP A 254 14.03 20.21 2.67
C ASP A 254 14.74 19.12 3.50
N TRP A 255 13.98 18.25 4.16
CA TRP A 255 14.46 17.13 4.99
C TRP A 255 14.38 15.77 4.30
N ALA A 256 13.70 15.68 3.14
CA ALA A 256 13.57 14.44 2.41
C ALA A 256 14.92 14.01 1.82
N ASN A 257 15.27 12.72 1.95
CA ASN A 257 16.42 12.19 1.22
C ASN A 257 16.15 12.25 -0.28
N GLY A 258 16.81 13.18 -0.96
CA GLY A 258 16.62 13.46 -2.38
C GLY A 258 17.14 12.37 -3.31
N VAL A 259 17.92 11.40 -2.83
CA VAL A 259 18.60 10.41 -3.69
C VAL A 259 17.97 9.00 -3.63
N ALA A 260 16.84 8.83 -2.98
CA ALA A 260 16.10 7.58 -2.93
C ALA A 260 14.96 7.54 -3.98
N ALA A 261 15.27 7.89 -5.24
CA ALA A 261 14.26 7.92 -6.29
C ALA A 261 13.90 6.51 -6.79
N MET A 262 14.86 5.59 -6.93
CA MET A 262 14.64 4.26 -7.46
C MET A 262 14.84 3.18 -6.38
N PRO A 263 13.87 2.25 -6.26
CA PRO A 263 12.57 2.15 -6.94
C PRO A 263 11.53 3.11 -6.39
N SER A 264 10.57 3.56 -7.21
CA SER A 264 9.49 4.40 -6.71
C SER A 264 8.51 3.59 -5.85
N LEU A 265 8.51 3.84 -4.55
CA LEU A 265 7.50 3.27 -3.65
C LEU A 265 6.14 3.98 -3.77
N HIS A 266 6.10 5.20 -4.30
CA HIS A 266 4.83 5.85 -4.65
C HIS A 266 4.08 5.04 -5.71
N ALA A 267 4.73 4.73 -6.82
CA ALA A 267 4.19 3.87 -7.86
C ALA A 267 3.96 2.44 -7.35
N GLY A 268 4.88 1.91 -6.55
CA GLY A 268 4.78 0.59 -5.92
C GLY A 268 3.53 0.45 -5.06
N PHE A 269 3.28 1.34 -4.12
CA PHE A 269 2.12 1.26 -3.24
C PHE A 269 0.81 1.52 -3.98
N ALA A 270 0.84 2.41 -4.98
CA ALA A 270 -0.30 2.66 -5.83
C ALA A 270 -0.72 1.43 -6.65
N LEU A 271 0.20 0.55 -7.02
CA LEU A 271 -0.12 -0.74 -7.65
C LEU A 271 -0.41 -1.83 -6.61
N PHE A 272 0.33 -1.87 -5.51
CA PHE A 272 0.25 -2.93 -4.51
C PHE A 272 -1.15 -3.09 -3.91
N VAL A 273 -1.75 -1.98 -3.48
CA VAL A 273 -3.09 -2.00 -2.88
C VAL A 273 -4.15 -2.45 -3.88
N PRO A 274 -4.30 -1.85 -5.06
CA PRO A 274 -5.20 -2.34 -6.10
C PRO A 274 -4.96 -3.80 -6.48
N ALA A 275 -3.72 -4.21 -6.72
CA ALA A 275 -3.39 -5.58 -7.10
C ALA A 275 -3.81 -6.61 -6.03
N PHE A 276 -3.71 -6.25 -4.74
CA PHE A 276 -4.18 -7.10 -3.66
C PHE A 276 -5.70 -7.28 -3.67
N PHE A 277 -6.45 -6.23 -3.96
CA PHE A 277 -7.91 -6.26 -3.97
C PHE A 277 -8.51 -6.66 -5.33
N LEU A 278 -7.74 -6.65 -6.41
CA LEU A 278 -8.18 -6.96 -7.78
C LEU A 278 -8.96 -8.29 -7.91
N PRO A 279 -8.55 -9.40 -7.24
CA PRO A 279 -9.29 -10.66 -7.28
C PRO A 279 -10.68 -10.60 -6.65
N MET A 280 -10.97 -9.57 -5.85
CA MET A 280 -12.25 -9.37 -5.16
C MET A 280 -13.24 -8.58 -6.01
N VAL A 281 -12.74 -7.85 -7.01
CA VAL A 281 -13.56 -7.06 -7.93
C VAL A 281 -14.07 -7.97 -9.05
N LYS A 282 -15.39 -8.14 -9.14
CA LYS A 282 -16.02 -9.03 -10.13
C LYS A 282 -16.08 -8.39 -11.53
N PRO A 283 -16.66 -7.18 -11.70
CA PRO A 283 -16.85 -6.61 -13.02
C PRO A 283 -15.52 -6.18 -13.64
N TRP A 284 -15.37 -6.40 -14.94
CA TRP A 284 -14.15 -6.06 -15.67
C TRP A 284 -13.85 -4.54 -15.64
N TRP A 285 -14.90 -3.71 -15.78
CA TRP A 285 -14.76 -2.25 -15.70
C TRP A 285 -14.25 -1.77 -14.33
N GLY A 286 -14.69 -2.45 -13.25
CA GLY A 286 -14.18 -2.16 -11.90
C GLY A 286 -12.70 -2.51 -11.77
N LYS A 287 -12.23 -3.58 -12.44
CA LYS A 287 -10.81 -3.91 -12.51
C LYS A 287 -10.03 -2.87 -13.31
N ALA A 288 -10.58 -2.41 -14.43
CA ALA A 288 -9.97 -1.36 -15.25
C ALA A 288 -9.86 -0.04 -14.46
N LEU A 289 -10.93 0.37 -13.78
CA LEU A 289 -10.93 1.55 -12.92
C LEU A 289 -9.91 1.45 -11.79
N LEU A 290 -9.81 0.28 -11.17
CA LEU A 290 -8.82 0.03 -10.12
C LEU A 290 -7.38 0.12 -10.64
N MET A 291 -7.13 -0.31 -11.88
CA MET A 291 -5.82 -0.23 -12.53
C MET A 291 -5.52 1.14 -13.13
N LEU A 292 -6.51 2.00 -13.30
CA LEU A 292 -6.29 3.40 -13.68
C LEU A 292 -5.53 4.16 -12.58
N PHE A 293 -5.77 3.82 -11.32
CA PHE A 293 -5.12 4.47 -10.18
C PHE A 293 -3.57 4.42 -10.20
N PRO A 294 -2.90 3.25 -10.35
CA PRO A 294 -1.45 3.23 -10.47
C PRO A 294 -0.92 3.96 -11.71
N LEU A 295 -1.66 3.97 -12.82
CA LEU A 295 -1.30 4.76 -14.00
C LEU A 295 -1.35 6.26 -13.71
N THR A 296 -2.42 6.74 -13.06
CA THR A 296 -2.54 8.14 -12.63
C THR A 296 -1.42 8.51 -11.66
N MET A 297 -1.06 7.62 -10.73
CA MET A 297 0.07 7.84 -9.82
C MET A 297 1.38 7.99 -10.60
N LEU A 298 1.67 7.10 -11.55
CA LEU A 298 2.90 7.19 -12.35
C LEU A 298 2.95 8.51 -13.15
N THR A 299 1.82 8.90 -13.75
CA THR A 299 1.70 10.19 -14.44
C THR A 299 1.97 11.36 -13.50
N ALA A 300 1.40 11.34 -12.28
CA ALA A 300 1.64 12.37 -11.28
C ALA A 300 3.12 12.48 -10.90
N LEU A 301 3.78 11.36 -10.68
CA LEU A 301 5.19 11.31 -10.29
C LEU A 301 6.11 11.91 -11.36
N VAL A 302 5.85 11.59 -12.62
CA VAL A 302 6.60 12.12 -13.76
C VAL A 302 6.28 13.60 -13.97
N TYR A 303 5.01 13.98 -13.94
CA TYR A 303 4.55 15.36 -14.12
C TYR A 303 5.09 16.32 -13.05
N PHE A 304 5.15 15.87 -11.80
CA PHE A 304 5.71 16.64 -10.68
C PHE A 304 7.24 16.60 -10.60
N ALA A 305 7.91 15.97 -11.55
CA ALA A 305 9.37 15.79 -11.58
C ALA A 305 9.95 15.03 -10.36
N GLU A 306 9.14 14.26 -9.66
CA GLU A 306 9.57 13.49 -8.49
C GLU A 306 10.28 12.18 -8.85
N HIS A 307 9.89 11.54 -9.96
CA HIS A 307 10.41 10.25 -10.39
C HIS A 307 10.55 10.16 -11.92
N TRP A 308 11.50 9.34 -12.34
CA TRP A 308 11.61 8.85 -13.71
C TRP A 308 10.52 7.81 -13.97
N VAL A 309 10.14 7.60 -15.24
CA VAL A 309 9.19 6.52 -15.59
C VAL A 309 9.74 5.18 -15.19
N ILE A 310 11.02 4.93 -15.41
CA ILE A 310 11.68 3.66 -15.06
C ILE A 310 11.64 3.39 -13.55
N ASP A 311 11.72 4.42 -12.68
CA ASP A 311 11.59 4.23 -11.23
C ASP A 311 10.25 3.60 -10.85
N GLY A 312 9.18 4.08 -11.51
CA GLY A 312 7.84 3.56 -11.33
C GLY A 312 7.66 2.14 -11.86
N LEU A 313 8.19 1.86 -13.04
CA LEU A 313 8.15 0.52 -13.64
C LEU A 313 8.89 -0.51 -12.78
N VAL A 314 10.05 -0.15 -12.24
CA VAL A 314 10.78 -1.01 -11.28
C VAL A 314 9.96 -1.19 -10.00
N GLY A 315 9.36 -0.13 -9.46
CA GLY A 315 8.44 -0.24 -8.33
C GLY A 315 7.31 -1.24 -8.58
N TRP A 316 6.70 -1.23 -9.77
CA TRP A 316 5.69 -2.21 -10.18
C TRP A 316 6.25 -3.62 -10.33
N ALA A 317 7.46 -3.77 -10.88
CA ALA A 317 8.14 -5.08 -10.98
C ALA A 317 8.38 -5.69 -9.59
N LEU A 318 8.75 -4.88 -8.59
CA LEU A 318 8.91 -5.35 -7.21
C LEU A 318 7.58 -5.81 -6.60
N VAL A 319 6.48 -5.12 -6.88
CA VAL A 319 5.14 -5.58 -6.50
C VAL A 319 4.86 -6.94 -7.12
N GLY A 320 5.04 -7.09 -8.44
CA GLY A 320 4.89 -8.35 -9.13
C GLY A 320 5.73 -9.47 -8.51
N THR A 321 7.00 -9.21 -8.25
CA THR A 321 7.93 -10.15 -7.59
C THR A 321 7.41 -10.58 -6.21
N SER A 322 7.01 -9.63 -5.37
CA SER A 322 6.46 -9.93 -4.04
C SER A 322 5.22 -10.83 -4.12
N PHE A 323 4.30 -10.54 -5.03
CA PHE A 323 3.09 -11.35 -5.23
C PHE A 323 3.43 -12.74 -5.77
N LEU A 324 4.32 -12.86 -6.74
CA LEU A 324 4.74 -14.15 -7.31
C LEU A 324 5.40 -15.03 -6.27
N VAL A 325 6.31 -14.50 -5.47
CA VAL A 325 7.00 -15.25 -4.40
C VAL A 325 5.99 -15.82 -3.40
N TRP A 326 5.10 -14.96 -2.86
CA TRP A 326 4.13 -15.40 -1.87
C TRP A 326 3.03 -16.29 -2.44
N ASN A 327 2.61 -16.10 -3.69
CA ASN A 327 1.67 -17.00 -4.35
C ASN A 327 2.27 -18.41 -4.52
N ARG A 328 3.57 -18.52 -4.89
CA ARG A 328 4.28 -19.82 -4.98
C ARG A 328 4.39 -20.48 -3.62
N ILE A 329 4.78 -19.74 -2.58
CA ILE A 329 4.91 -20.26 -1.21
C ILE A 329 3.54 -20.77 -0.71
N GLU A 330 2.49 -19.95 -0.83
CA GLU A 330 1.14 -20.30 -0.39
C GLU A 330 0.56 -21.50 -1.15
N ARG A 331 0.88 -21.63 -2.45
CA ARG A 331 0.50 -22.78 -3.28
C ARG A 331 1.19 -24.05 -2.76
N ARG A 332 2.51 -24.03 -2.61
CA ARG A 332 3.27 -25.18 -2.09
C ARG A 332 2.79 -25.63 -0.70
N GLN A 333 2.48 -24.69 0.18
CA GLN A 333 1.92 -25.00 1.50
C GLN A 333 0.55 -25.68 1.42
N ARG A 334 -0.31 -25.26 0.49
CA ARG A 334 -1.62 -25.91 0.26
C ARG A 334 -1.45 -27.32 -0.25
N ASP A 335 -0.57 -27.52 -1.24
CA ASP A 335 -0.33 -28.82 -1.84
C ASP A 335 0.21 -29.82 -0.80
N ARG A 336 1.18 -29.40 0.03
CA ARG A 336 1.71 -30.23 1.13
C ARG A 336 0.62 -30.61 2.15
N ARG A 337 -0.25 -29.68 2.53
CA ARG A 337 -1.36 -29.97 3.45
C ARG A 337 -2.36 -30.94 2.84
N ALA A 338 -2.67 -30.81 1.55
CA ALA A 338 -3.55 -31.72 0.85
C ALA A 338 -2.95 -33.14 0.78
N GLN A 339 -1.65 -33.27 0.53
CA GLN A 339 -0.94 -34.58 0.54
C GLN A 339 -0.93 -35.22 1.94
N GLN A 340 -0.66 -34.43 2.99
CA GLN A 340 -0.73 -34.91 4.37
C GLN A 340 -2.12 -35.41 4.76
N ALA A 341 -3.16 -34.65 4.40
CA ALA A 341 -4.54 -35.06 4.65
C ALA A 341 -4.90 -36.37 3.90
N ARG A 342 -4.47 -36.53 2.64
CA ARG A 342 -4.69 -37.78 1.89
C ARG A 342 -3.99 -38.98 2.52
N ARG A 343 -2.75 -38.81 2.99
CA ARG A 343 -2.00 -39.89 3.68
C ARG A 343 -2.66 -40.29 5.00
N ALA A 344 -3.22 -39.32 5.74
CA ALA A 344 -3.91 -39.61 7.00
C ALA A 344 -5.27 -40.30 6.82
N LEU A 345 -5.86 -40.28 5.63
CA LEU A 345 -7.15 -40.90 5.31
C LEU A 345 -6.96 -42.25 4.58
N GLY A 346 -5.78 -42.52 4.04
CA GLY A 346 -5.48 -43.75 3.28
C GLY A 346 -4.57 -44.76 4.02
N GLY A 347 -4.18 -44.48 5.26
CA GLY A 347 -3.56 -45.40 6.20
C GLY A 347 -4.54 -45.75 7.34
#